data_038576086e69e005bd105bebcaf64564
#
_entry.id   038576086e69e005bd105bebcaf64564
#
_cell.length_a   1.000
_cell.length_b   1.000
_cell.length_c   1.000
_cell.angle_alpha   90.00
_cell.angle_beta   90.00
_cell.angle_gamma   90.00
#
_symmetry.space_group_name_H-M   'P 1'
#
loop_
_entity.id
_entity.type
_entity.pdbx_description
1 polymer ?
#
loop_
_entity_poly.entity_id
_entity_poly.type
_entity_poly.pdbx_seq_one_letter_code
_entity_poly.pdbx_strand_id
1 'polypeptide(L)'
;VNNATLFQQVKQKKVTINKTDAPVKEILEEIKRQTNFDFVINAKFITDLGKRTLKVNDVTVDEALLSLLQGTKYKYQIVNNHITFVLENSPQKNTGKEIITIKGTVTDANQNTLPGVTILLEGTTIGISTNLEGSYVLEIPQQEKIVLVYSFMGMKTKRVEYKGQNTINVTLEEDVVTFDEVVVTGYGNVDKGNYTGAATNVDMNNVVMPGVPSIDQMLQGVVPGMLVTNTSGLVGASPKIRVRGTATLLGTQEPVWVVDGVIQRDPQPFNSSDNTNFSADIDDIKQLAGNAISWLNPNDIESITVLKDASATAIYGSKAANGVIVVTTKKAKIGKISVNYSGDFSIGQRPRYGLYDLMNSQEFMQFSKEIYEERRQYPSGSSILPIGFQGLLEKYLSKEITLDEMNQQYQYLASQNTDWFKILFRNSFNHSHSVGISGGSDKIQNRTSISFTQQKGEAKGNDMTSFQANSNTTINWGEKLIVNLLLKGSMREVDGFAYGVDPFKYAYNTSRAIPAYNEDGSLYYHEKSGQNSKAIFNKYIYNYNILNELDHTGSNSNSRIWG
;
A
#
# COMPACT_ATOMS: atom_id res chain seq x y z
N VAL A 1 25.04 -6.36 -29.50
CA VAL A 1 25.84 -7.53 -29.96
C VAL A 1 24.94 -8.37 -30.83
N ASN A 2 25.29 -8.63 -32.10
CA ASN A 2 24.50 -9.44 -33.03
C ASN A 2 24.56 -10.95 -32.67
N ASN A 3 23.53 -11.73 -32.99
CA ASN A 3 23.50 -13.20 -32.79
C ASN A 3 24.76 -13.90 -33.31
N ALA A 4 25.34 -13.44 -34.43
CA ALA A 4 26.58 -13.97 -34.99
C ALA A 4 27.80 -13.74 -34.08
N THR A 5 27.85 -12.61 -33.41
CA THR A 5 28.92 -12.28 -32.45
C THR A 5 28.81 -13.10 -31.17
N LEU A 6 27.59 -13.32 -30.66
CA LEU A 6 27.37 -14.20 -29.53
C LEU A 6 27.68 -15.65 -29.84
N PHE A 7 27.33 -16.15 -31.04
CA PHE A 7 27.66 -17.47 -31.48
C PHE A 7 29.19 -17.73 -31.52
N GLN A 8 29.97 -16.76 -31.99
CA GLN A 8 31.43 -16.83 -31.92
C GLN A 8 31.95 -16.81 -30.48
N GLN A 9 31.38 -15.96 -29.63
CA GLN A 9 31.79 -15.85 -28.21
C GLN A 9 31.50 -17.15 -27.43
N VAL A 10 30.37 -17.84 -27.69
CA VAL A 10 30.02 -19.13 -27.07
C VAL A 10 31.04 -20.19 -27.42
N LYS A 11 31.61 -20.17 -28.65
CA LYS A 11 32.65 -21.08 -29.11
C LYS A 11 34.07 -20.71 -28.64
N GLN A 12 34.28 -19.51 -28.13
CA GLN A 12 35.60 -19.01 -27.73
C GLN A 12 35.78 -18.90 -26.23
N LYS A 13 34.74 -18.47 -25.49
CA LYS A 13 34.82 -18.32 -24.04
C LYS A 13 34.86 -19.70 -23.37
N LYS A 14 35.77 -19.83 -22.39
CA LYS A 14 35.98 -21.07 -21.66
C LYS A 14 35.41 -21.00 -20.26
N VAL A 15 34.98 -22.13 -19.72
CA VAL A 15 34.40 -22.27 -18.38
C VAL A 15 34.94 -23.51 -17.69
N THR A 16 35.05 -23.42 -16.36
CA THR A 16 35.37 -24.53 -15.49
C THR A 16 34.23 -24.75 -14.51
N ILE A 17 33.61 -25.93 -14.57
CA ILE A 17 32.44 -26.25 -13.77
C ILE A 17 32.65 -27.61 -13.12
N ASN A 18 32.48 -27.66 -11.81
CA ASN A 18 32.55 -28.91 -11.05
C ASN A 18 31.29 -29.01 -10.15
N LYS A 19 30.20 -29.45 -10.76
CA LYS A 19 28.92 -29.65 -10.07
C LYS A 19 28.47 -31.10 -10.21
N THR A 20 28.11 -31.70 -9.07
CA THR A 20 27.63 -33.10 -8.99
C THR A 20 26.22 -33.10 -8.44
N ASP A 21 25.26 -33.73 -9.12
CA ASP A 21 23.85 -33.83 -8.72
C ASP A 21 23.21 -32.46 -8.37
N ALA A 22 23.59 -31.43 -9.15
CA ALA A 22 23.11 -30.07 -8.94
C ALA A 22 21.91 -29.75 -9.83
N PRO A 23 20.96 -28.90 -9.39
CA PRO A 23 19.87 -28.41 -10.25
C PRO A 23 20.44 -27.73 -11.51
N VAL A 24 19.85 -28.00 -12.67
CA VAL A 24 20.30 -27.43 -13.95
C VAL A 24 20.36 -25.91 -13.90
N LYS A 25 19.43 -25.28 -13.20
CA LYS A 25 19.41 -23.83 -12.99
C LYS A 25 20.72 -23.33 -12.36
N GLU A 26 21.23 -24.03 -11.34
CA GLU A 26 22.45 -23.66 -10.64
C GLU A 26 23.70 -23.81 -11.53
N ILE A 27 23.70 -24.82 -12.40
CA ILE A 27 24.77 -25.03 -13.40
C ILE A 27 24.79 -23.88 -14.42
N LEU A 28 23.62 -23.47 -14.91
CA LEU A 28 23.50 -22.37 -15.87
C LEU A 28 23.82 -21.00 -15.22
N GLU A 29 23.48 -20.79 -13.96
CA GLU A 29 23.89 -19.61 -13.20
C GLU A 29 25.41 -19.53 -13.03
N GLU A 30 26.07 -20.66 -12.83
CA GLU A 30 27.53 -20.71 -12.76
C GLU A 30 28.18 -20.37 -14.11
N ILE A 31 27.65 -20.86 -15.24
CA ILE A 31 28.08 -20.46 -16.59
C ILE A 31 27.85 -18.96 -16.80
N LYS A 32 26.71 -18.44 -16.40
CA LYS A 32 26.39 -17.02 -16.50
C LYS A 32 27.41 -16.18 -15.70
N ARG A 33 27.74 -16.60 -14.49
CA ARG A 33 28.69 -15.90 -13.61
C ARG A 33 30.09 -15.77 -14.23
N GLN A 34 30.56 -16.85 -14.92
CA GLN A 34 31.90 -16.88 -15.53
C GLN A 34 31.95 -16.18 -16.88
N THR A 35 30.83 -16.08 -17.59
CA THR A 35 30.82 -15.61 -18.99
C THR A 35 29.99 -14.37 -19.25
N ASN A 36 29.10 -14.03 -18.32
CA ASN A 36 28.09 -12.96 -18.46
C ASN A 36 27.10 -13.21 -19.64
N PHE A 37 26.83 -14.47 -20.01
CA PHE A 37 25.82 -14.82 -21.01
C PHE A 37 24.44 -14.92 -20.35
N ASP A 38 23.42 -14.45 -21.06
CA ASP A 38 22.04 -14.55 -20.62
C ASP A 38 21.34 -15.78 -21.20
N PHE A 39 20.68 -16.52 -20.30
CA PHE A 39 19.93 -17.73 -20.63
C PHE A 39 18.42 -17.46 -20.48
N VAL A 40 17.66 -17.80 -21.52
CA VAL A 40 16.19 -17.82 -21.47
C VAL A 40 15.74 -19.24 -21.25
N ILE A 41 15.20 -19.53 -20.07
CA ILE A 41 14.88 -20.87 -19.60
C ILE A 41 13.38 -20.93 -19.30
N ASN A 42 12.69 -21.93 -19.87
CA ASN A 42 11.30 -22.19 -19.52
C ASN A 42 11.18 -23.19 -18.35
N ALA A 43 10.07 -23.14 -17.62
CA ALA A 43 9.84 -24.00 -16.46
C ALA A 43 9.88 -25.50 -16.82
N LYS A 44 9.43 -25.86 -18.01
CA LYS A 44 9.42 -27.24 -18.48
C LYS A 44 10.84 -27.81 -18.70
N PHE A 45 11.76 -27.01 -19.23
CA PHE A 45 13.16 -27.37 -19.38
C PHE A 45 13.81 -27.71 -18.03
N ILE A 46 13.55 -26.89 -16.99
CA ILE A 46 14.08 -27.12 -15.65
C ILE A 46 13.52 -28.41 -15.05
N THR A 47 12.22 -28.65 -15.23
CA THR A 47 11.55 -29.86 -14.70
C THR A 47 12.01 -31.11 -15.39
N ASP A 48 12.17 -31.09 -16.72
CA ASP A 48 12.55 -32.25 -17.53
C ASP A 48 14.02 -32.67 -17.29
N LEU A 49 14.92 -31.73 -17.08
CA LEU A 49 16.33 -32.02 -16.81
C LEU A 49 16.65 -32.30 -15.34
N GLY A 50 15.89 -31.70 -14.42
CA GLY A 50 16.02 -31.89 -12.98
C GLY A 50 17.42 -31.55 -12.45
N LYS A 51 18.08 -32.53 -11.85
CA LYS A 51 19.47 -32.44 -11.39
C LYS A 51 20.41 -33.09 -12.39
N ARG A 52 21.59 -32.49 -12.57
CA ARG A 52 22.62 -32.97 -13.50
C ARG A 52 24.02 -32.86 -12.87
N THR A 53 24.92 -33.70 -13.40
CA THR A 53 26.35 -33.60 -13.05
C THR A 53 27.10 -33.07 -14.26
N LEU A 54 27.81 -31.96 -14.08
CA LEU A 54 28.69 -31.36 -15.07
C LEU A 54 30.07 -31.11 -14.46
N LYS A 55 31.07 -31.87 -14.94
CA LYS A 55 32.45 -31.72 -14.53
C LYS A 55 33.30 -31.48 -15.79
N VAL A 56 33.63 -30.22 -16.01
CA VAL A 56 34.41 -29.74 -17.15
C VAL A 56 35.46 -28.76 -16.67
N ASN A 57 36.64 -28.79 -17.26
CA ASN A 57 37.76 -27.93 -16.91
C ASN A 57 38.33 -27.28 -18.17
N ASP A 58 38.32 -25.95 -18.21
CA ASP A 58 38.84 -25.13 -19.30
C ASP A 58 38.28 -25.48 -20.69
N VAL A 59 36.97 -25.77 -20.75
CA VAL A 59 36.26 -26.08 -22.00
C VAL A 59 35.45 -24.89 -22.50
N THR A 60 35.17 -24.86 -23.80
CA THR A 60 34.31 -23.79 -24.35
C THR A 60 32.88 -23.88 -23.81
N VAL A 61 32.17 -22.75 -23.79
CA VAL A 61 30.74 -22.75 -23.38
C VAL A 61 29.91 -23.67 -24.27
N ASP A 62 30.22 -23.74 -25.56
CA ASP A 62 29.60 -24.68 -26.51
C ASP A 62 29.73 -26.14 -26.02
N GLU A 63 30.95 -26.57 -25.74
CA GLU A 63 31.23 -27.94 -25.26
C GLU A 63 30.56 -28.21 -23.89
N ALA A 64 30.57 -27.22 -23.00
CA ALA A 64 29.92 -27.31 -21.67
C ALA A 64 28.39 -27.48 -21.83
N LEU A 65 27.75 -26.71 -22.71
CA LEU A 65 26.32 -26.79 -22.97
C LEU A 65 25.95 -28.09 -23.68
N LEU A 66 26.74 -28.53 -24.67
CA LEU A 66 26.54 -29.82 -25.31
C LEU A 66 26.67 -31.00 -24.33
N SER A 67 27.66 -30.95 -23.43
CA SER A 67 27.81 -31.95 -22.36
C SER A 67 26.62 -31.95 -21.38
N LEU A 68 26.12 -30.78 -21.02
CA LEU A 68 24.94 -30.64 -20.14
C LEU A 68 23.67 -31.25 -20.79
N LEU A 69 23.53 -31.06 -22.08
CA LEU A 69 22.36 -31.51 -22.84
C LEU A 69 22.48 -32.94 -23.36
N GLN A 70 23.65 -33.60 -23.23
CA GLN A 70 23.86 -34.95 -23.71
C GLN A 70 22.86 -35.95 -23.10
N GLY A 71 22.23 -36.76 -23.96
CA GLY A 71 21.19 -37.71 -23.53
C GLY A 71 19.84 -37.06 -23.24
N THR A 72 19.64 -35.82 -23.60
CA THR A 72 18.35 -35.10 -23.45
C THR A 72 17.74 -34.85 -24.83
N LYS A 73 16.48 -34.46 -24.85
CA LYS A 73 15.73 -34.06 -26.06
C LYS A 73 15.94 -32.58 -26.41
N TYR A 74 16.83 -31.89 -25.72
CA TYR A 74 17.00 -30.44 -25.86
C TYR A 74 18.27 -30.10 -26.61
N LYS A 75 18.18 -29.03 -27.43
CA LYS A 75 19.32 -28.34 -28.03
C LYS A 75 19.29 -26.87 -27.62
N TYR A 76 20.45 -26.23 -27.53
CA TYR A 76 20.48 -24.79 -27.34
C TYR A 76 20.48 -24.09 -28.72
N GLN A 77 19.90 -22.91 -28.73
CA GLN A 77 19.89 -21.96 -29.86
C GLN A 77 20.18 -20.55 -29.36
N ILE A 78 20.71 -19.71 -30.24
CA ILE A 78 20.92 -18.28 -29.95
C ILE A 78 19.83 -17.50 -30.68
N VAL A 79 18.95 -16.87 -29.92
CA VAL A 79 17.83 -16.08 -30.43
C VAL A 79 17.84 -14.72 -29.73
N ASN A 80 17.81 -13.63 -30.51
CA ASN A 80 17.80 -12.25 -29.98
C ASN A 80 18.89 -11.98 -28.94
N ASN A 81 20.10 -12.46 -29.20
CA ASN A 81 21.26 -12.31 -28.33
C ASN A 81 21.16 -13.01 -26.95
N HIS A 82 20.29 -14.02 -26.82
CA HIS A 82 20.16 -14.88 -25.65
C HIS A 82 20.33 -16.34 -26.04
N ILE A 83 20.84 -17.16 -25.11
CA ILE A 83 20.92 -18.63 -25.28
C ILE A 83 19.61 -19.23 -24.77
N THR A 84 18.89 -19.93 -25.62
CA THR A 84 17.60 -20.59 -25.33
C THR A 84 17.66 -22.07 -25.59
N PHE A 85 16.81 -22.85 -24.92
CA PHE A 85 16.78 -24.32 -25.04
C PHE A 85 15.49 -24.78 -25.69
N VAL A 86 15.60 -25.55 -26.77
CA VAL A 86 14.48 -26.06 -27.57
C VAL A 86 14.51 -27.58 -27.65
N LEU A 87 13.34 -28.21 -27.80
CA LEU A 87 13.24 -29.66 -27.98
C LEU A 87 13.76 -30.08 -29.37
N GLU A 88 14.57 -31.11 -29.44
CA GLU A 88 15.17 -31.66 -30.68
C GLU A 88 14.13 -32.23 -31.65
N ASN A 89 12.97 -32.67 -31.14
CA ASN A 89 11.86 -33.25 -31.90
C ASN A 89 10.64 -32.34 -31.98
N SER A 90 10.82 -31.04 -32.16
CA SER A 90 9.79 -30.27 -32.86
C SER A 90 9.95 -30.64 -34.34
N PRO A 91 9.02 -31.38 -34.98
CA PRO A 91 9.12 -31.59 -36.40
C PRO A 91 9.00 -30.22 -37.07
N GLN A 92 10.11 -29.67 -37.54
CA GLN A 92 10.05 -28.87 -38.75
C GLN A 92 9.54 -29.85 -39.83
N LYS A 93 8.22 -29.83 -39.98
CA LYS A 93 7.59 -30.43 -41.15
C LYS A 93 8.02 -29.56 -42.32
N ASN A 94 9.18 -29.87 -42.89
CA ASN A 94 9.54 -29.49 -44.25
C ASN A 94 8.54 -30.19 -45.19
N THR A 95 7.30 -29.74 -45.17
CA THR A 95 6.46 -29.76 -46.32
C THR A 95 6.99 -28.63 -47.19
N GLY A 96 7.37 -28.95 -48.45
CA GLY A 96 7.75 -27.97 -49.46
C GLY A 96 6.61 -26.99 -49.76
N LYS A 97 6.33 -26.11 -48.83
CA LYS A 97 5.49 -24.94 -49.03
C LYS A 97 6.39 -23.84 -49.56
N GLU A 98 6.01 -23.26 -50.71
CA GLU A 98 6.65 -22.06 -51.22
C GLU A 98 6.79 -21.01 -50.13
N ILE A 99 7.99 -20.44 -50.01
CA ILE A 99 8.25 -19.36 -49.04
C ILE A 99 7.81 -18.04 -49.70
N ILE A 100 6.92 -17.33 -49.07
CA ILE A 100 6.48 -16.01 -49.50
C ILE A 100 7.34 -14.99 -48.79
N THR A 101 7.97 -14.09 -49.54
CA THR A 101 8.69 -12.96 -49.02
C THR A 101 7.82 -11.71 -49.12
N ILE A 102 7.47 -11.12 -47.96
CA ILE A 102 6.67 -9.89 -47.84
C ILE A 102 7.60 -8.78 -47.39
N LYS A 103 7.60 -7.67 -48.14
CA LYS A 103 8.36 -6.46 -47.82
C LYS A 103 7.40 -5.30 -47.50
N GLY A 104 7.88 -4.30 -46.82
CA GLY A 104 7.10 -3.07 -46.62
C GLY A 104 7.74 -2.07 -45.67
N THR A 105 7.10 -0.96 -45.55
CA THR A 105 7.44 0.10 -44.58
C THR A 105 6.26 0.36 -43.67
N VAL A 106 6.56 0.64 -42.40
CA VAL A 106 5.55 1.04 -41.42
C VAL A 106 5.76 2.50 -41.06
N THR A 107 4.69 3.29 -41.15
CA THR A 107 4.70 4.73 -40.85
C THR A 107 3.60 5.09 -39.83
N ASP A 108 3.72 6.25 -39.23
CA ASP A 108 2.64 6.90 -38.47
C ASP A 108 1.66 7.64 -39.40
N ALA A 109 0.63 8.27 -38.85
CA ALA A 109 -0.34 9.07 -39.56
C ALA A 109 0.26 10.31 -40.27
N ASN A 110 1.43 10.78 -39.78
CA ASN A 110 2.17 11.93 -40.34
C ASN A 110 3.24 11.48 -41.37
N GLN A 111 3.22 10.22 -41.80
CA GLN A 111 4.17 9.59 -42.73
C GLN A 111 5.61 9.48 -42.21
N ASN A 112 5.86 9.63 -40.90
CA ASN A 112 7.15 9.33 -40.32
C ASN A 112 7.33 7.82 -40.23
N THR A 113 8.52 7.33 -40.56
CA THR A 113 8.83 5.89 -40.45
C THR A 113 8.93 5.45 -38.99
N LEU A 114 8.41 4.26 -38.68
CA LEU A 114 8.37 3.72 -37.32
C LEU A 114 9.38 2.55 -37.18
N PRO A 115 10.55 2.78 -36.57
CA PRO A 115 11.51 1.70 -36.26
C PRO A 115 11.02 0.89 -35.04
N GLY A 116 11.29 -0.42 -35.07
CA GLY A 116 10.98 -1.32 -33.94
C GLY A 116 9.52 -1.82 -33.87
N VAL A 117 8.71 -1.56 -34.90
CA VAL A 117 7.37 -2.16 -35.01
C VAL A 117 7.49 -3.67 -35.14
N THR A 118 6.81 -4.40 -34.30
CA THR A 118 6.76 -5.88 -34.36
C THR A 118 5.70 -6.33 -35.35
N ILE A 119 6.08 -7.16 -36.31
CA ILE A 119 5.21 -7.78 -37.31
C ILE A 119 5.19 -9.27 -37.03
N LEU A 120 4.03 -9.85 -36.73
CA LEU A 120 3.81 -11.24 -36.41
C LEU A 120 2.80 -11.87 -37.37
N LEU A 121 3.08 -13.12 -37.81
CA LEU A 121 2.08 -13.95 -38.47
C LEU A 121 1.10 -14.45 -37.40
N GLU A 122 -0.19 -14.10 -37.53
CA GLU A 122 -1.24 -14.44 -36.54
C GLU A 122 -1.30 -15.95 -36.27
N GLY A 123 -1.35 -16.31 -34.98
CA GLY A 123 -1.38 -17.71 -34.54
C GLY A 123 -0.03 -18.43 -34.57
N THR A 124 1.07 -17.75 -34.88
CA THR A 124 2.42 -18.32 -34.90
C THR A 124 3.42 -17.47 -34.11
N THR A 125 4.64 -17.96 -33.96
CA THR A 125 5.78 -17.22 -33.39
C THR A 125 6.69 -16.62 -34.48
N ILE A 126 6.26 -16.66 -35.75
CA ILE A 126 7.03 -16.16 -36.89
C ILE A 126 6.79 -14.66 -37.00
N GLY A 127 7.84 -13.87 -36.86
CA GLY A 127 7.74 -12.42 -36.94
C GLY A 127 9.08 -11.73 -37.04
N ILE A 128 9.05 -10.43 -37.31
CA ILE A 128 10.23 -9.56 -37.45
C ILE A 128 9.90 -8.17 -36.89
N SER A 129 10.92 -7.36 -36.62
CA SER A 129 10.76 -5.96 -36.30
C SER A 129 11.29 -5.06 -37.42
N THR A 130 10.68 -3.88 -37.60
CA THR A 130 11.16 -2.89 -38.57
C THR A 130 12.55 -2.35 -38.18
N ASN A 131 13.35 -2.04 -39.18
CA ASN A 131 14.68 -1.44 -39.03
C ASN A 131 14.56 0.09 -38.71
N LEU A 132 15.70 0.78 -38.64
CA LEU A 132 15.76 2.23 -38.35
C LEU A 132 15.01 3.09 -39.39
N GLU A 133 14.81 2.58 -40.58
CA GLU A 133 14.11 3.23 -41.69
C GLU A 133 12.62 2.82 -41.75
N GLY A 134 12.12 2.11 -40.70
CA GLY A 134 10.75 1.60 -40.67
C GLY A 134 10.46 0.47 -41.65
N SER A 135 11.46 -0.10 -42.32
CA SER A 135 11.33 -1.14 -43.33
C SER A 135 11.43 -2.53 -42.72
N TYR A 136 10.75 -3.52 -43.34
CA TYR A 136 10.82 -4.93 -42.95
C TYR A 136 10.83 -5.87 -44.16
N VAL A 137 11.38 -7.05 -43.96
CA VAL A 137 11.32 -8.18 -44.91
C VAL A 137 11.00 -9.42 -44.11
N LEU A 138 9.81 -9.98 -44.29
CA LEU A 138 9.32 -11.17 -43.58
C LEU A 138 9.16 -12.34 -44.51
N GLU A 139 9.79 -13.47 -44.21
CA GLU A 139 9.67 -14.71 -44.93
C GLU A 139 8.71 -15.66 -44.18
N ILE A 140 7.64 -16.07 -44.83
CA ILE A 140 6.61 -16.92 -44.23
C ILE A 140 6.26 -18.08 -45.12
N PRO A 141 5.90 -19.24 -44.55
CA PRO A 141 5.40 -20.38 -45.36
C PRO A 141 4.02 -20.08 -45.91
N GLN A 142 3.75 -20.44 -47.17
CA GLN A 142 2.44 -20.27 -47.79
C GLN A 142 1.36 -21.04 -47.02
N GLN A 143 0.29 -20.36 -46.70
CA GLN A 143 -0.88 -20.89 -45.97
C GLN A 143 -2.18 -20.41 -46.65
N GLU A 144 -3.31 -21.10 -46.38
CA GLU A 144 -4.60 -20.75 -46.95
C GLU A 144 -5.09 -19.34 -46.54
N LYS A 145 -4.73 -18.92 -45.31
CA LYS A 145 -5.03 -17.61 -44.82
C LYS A 145 -3.81 -17.04 -44.06
N ILE A 146 -3.31 -15.90 -44.49
CA ILE A 146 -2.16 -15.21 -43.91
C ILE A 146 -2.65 -13.87 -43.40
N VAL A 147 -2.54 -13.64 -42.08
CA VAL A 147 -2.84 -12.36 -41.45
C VAL A 147 -1.60 -11.87 -40.70
N LEU A 148 -1.12 -10.69 -41.04
CA LEU A 148 -0.01 -10.04 -40.37
C LEU A 148 -0.53 -9.08 -39.30
N VAL A 149 0.01 -9.20 -38.11
CA VAL A 149 -0.33 -8.34 -36.97
C VAL A 149 0.83 -7.37 -36.71
N TYR A 150 0.58 -6.10 -36.85
CA TYR A 150 1.52 -5.01 -36.62
C TYR A 150 1.25 -4.40 -35.25
N SER A 151 2.24 -4.40 -34.36
CA SER A 151 2.13 -3.85 -33.03
C SER A 151 3.34 -2.99 -32.67
N PHE A 152 3.08 -1.82 -32.08
CA PHE A 152 4.10 -0.90 -31.60
C PHE A 152 3.60 -0.19 -30.33
N MET A 153 4.51 0.14 -29.42
CA MET A 153 4.14 0.80 -28.18
C MET A 153 3.54 2.17 -28.46
N GLY A 154 2.34 2.46 -27.93
CA GLY A 154 1.61 3.71 -28.16
C GLY A 154 0.87 3.80 -29.50
N MET A 155 0.77 2.69 -30.26
CA MET A 155 0.04 2.62 -31.53
C MET A 155 -1.04 1.53 -31.50
N LYS A 156 -2.16 1.76 -32.17
CA LYS A 156 -3.21 0.74 -32.33
C LYS A 156 -2.71 -0.45 -33.11
N THR A 157 -2.87 -1.64 -32.54
CA THR A 157 -2.54 -2.89 -33.23
C THR A 157 -3.36 -3.04 -34.51
N LYS A 158 -2.69 -3.19 -35.66
CA LYS A 158 -3.34 -3.33 -36.97
C LYS A 158 -3.15 -4.73 -37.52
N ARG A 159 -4.24 -5.32 -37.99
CA ARG A 159 -4.24 -6.63 -38.66
C ARG A 159 -4.44 -6.42 -40.15
N VAL A 160 -3.57 -7.01 -40.96
CA VAL A 160 -3.62 -6.91 -42.42
C VAL A 160 -3.61 -8.33 -43.02
N GLU A 161 -4.64 -8.64 -43.80
CA GLU A 161 -4.74 -9.89 -44.51
C GLU A 161 -3.89 -9.83 -45.80
N TYR A 162 -3.05 -10.85 -46.01
CA TYR A 162 -2.26 -10.98 -47.21
C TYR A 162 -3.12 -11.46 -48.37
N LYS A 163 -3.15 -10.73 -49.47
CA LYS A 163 -3.95 -11.02 -50.66
C LYS A 163 -3.07 -11.27 -51.90
N GLY A 164 -1.82 -11.71 -51.70
CA GLY A 164 -0.90 -12.03 -52.81
C GLY A 164 0.08 -10.88 -53.19
N GLN A 165 0.07 -9.75 -52.48
CA GLN A 165 0.99 -8.64 -52.74
C GLN A 165 2.34 -8.83 -52.04
N ASN A 166 3.45 -8.67 -52.79
CA ASN A 166 4.80 -8.78 -52.21
C ASN A 166 5.24 -7.58 -51.39
N THR A 167 4.51 -6.46 -51.48
CA THR A 167 4.79 -5.23 -50.70
C THR A 167 3.55 -4.81 -49.94
N ILE A 168 3.68 -4.69 -48.60
CA ILE A 168 2.62 -4.25 -47.73
C ILE A 168 3.12 -3.09 -46.88
N ASN A 169 2.75 -1.87 -47.25
CA ASN A 169 3.01 -0.69 -46.43
C ASN A 169 1.84 -0.46 -45.46
N VAL A 170 2.15 -0.17 -44.21
CA VAL A 170 1.14 -0.03 -43.15
C VAL A 170 1.33 1.28 -42.43
N THR A 171 0.26 2.05 -42.33
CA THR A 171 0.22 3.22 -41.44
C THR A 171 -0.45 2.79 -40.14
N LEU A 172 0.24 2.95 -39.02
CA LEU A 172 -0.32 2.78 -37.67
C LEU A 172 -0.88 4.12 -37.20
N GLU A 173 -2.04 4.06 -36.57
CA GLU A 173 -2.61 5.19 -35.86
C GLU A 173 -2.10 5.18 -34.43
N GLU A 174 -1.81 6.34 -33.89
CA GLU A 174 -1.53 6.46 -32.45
C GLU A 174 -2.68 5.81 -31.68
N ASP A 175 -2.34 4.91 -30.80
CA ASP A 175 -3.26 4.50 -29.75
C ASP A 175 -3.27 5.66 -28.74
N VAL A 176 -3.83 6.79 -29.20
CA VAL A 176 -4.33 7.78 -28.29
C VAL A 176 -5.47 7.07 -27.60
N VAL A 177 -5.16 6.32 -26.54
CA VAL A 177 -6.07 6.19 -25.46
C VAL A 177 -6.24 7.62 -24.97
N THR A 178 -7.07 8.42 -25.62
CA THR A 178 -7.85 9.39 -24.93
C THR A 178 -8.55 8.53 -23.89
N PHE A 179 -7.97 8.42 -22.69
CA PHE A 179 -8.82 8.30 -21.55
C PHE A 179 -9.73 9.50 -21.71
N ASP A 180 -10.92 9.28 -22.18
CA ASP A 180 -12.02 10.19 -21.93
C ASP A 180 -12.10 10.22 -20.42
N GLU A 181 -11.31 11.14 -19.83
CA GLU A 181 -11.23 11.30 -18.39
C GLU A 181 -12.63 11.73 -17.97
N VAL A 182 -13.38 10.71 -17.57
CA VAL A 182 -14.78 10.87 -17.22
C VAL A 182 -14.83 11.35 -15.79
N VAL A 183 -15.46 12.47 -15.56
CA VAL A 183 -15.76 12.96 -14.21
C VAL A 183 -17.01 12.24 -13.72
N VAL A 184 -16.85 11.36 -12.75
CA VAL A 184 -17.96 10.68 -12.08
C VAL A 184 -18.54 11.63 -11.03
N THR A 185 -19.72 12.17 -11.30
CA THR A 185 -20.39 13.09 -10.38
C THR A 185 -21.26 12.38 -9.33
N GLY A 186 -21.33 11.04 -9.36
CA GLY A 186 -22.18 10.22 -8.49
C GLY A 186 -23.62 10.07 -9.01
N TYR A 187 -24.11 10.98 -9.82
CA TYR A 187 -25.42 10.89 -10.51
C TYR A 187 -25.28 10.61 -11.99
N GLY A 188 -24.10 10.78 -12.56
CA GLY A 188 -23.82 10.52 -13.95
C GLY A 188 -22.34 10.68 -14.25
N ASN A 189 -21.95 10.22 -15.41
CA ASN A 189 -20.62 10.35 -15.97
C ASN A 189 -20.63 11.49 -16.98
N VAL A 190 -19.74 12.46 -16.82
CA VAL A 190 -19.59 13.59 -17.72
C VAL A 190 -18.17 13.59 -18.26
N ASP A 191 -18.01 13.71 -19.58
CA ASP A 191 -16.69 13.83 -20.19
C ASP A 191 -15.96 15.05 -19.62
N LYS A 192 -14.71 14.91 -19.26
CA LYS A 192 -13.93 15.98 -18.64
C LYS A 192 -13.86 17.24 -19.52
N GLY A 193 -13.86 17.07 -20.84
CA GLY A 193 -13.90 18.19 -21.79
C GLY A 193 -15.16 19.03 -21.70
N ASN A 194 -16.28 18.43 -21.28
CA ASN A 194 -17.59 19.05 -21.11
C ASN A 194 -17.88 19.48 -19.68
N TYR A 195 -16.97 19.14 -18.75
CA TYR A 195 -17.15 19.42 -17.33
C TYR A 195 -16.44 20.73 -16.94
N THR A 196 -17.22 21.73 -16.56
CA THR A 196 -16.72 23.07 -16.21
C THR A 196 -16.23 23.18 -14.76
N GLY A 197 -16.54 22.20 -13.92
CA GLY A 197 -16.17 22.17 -12.51
C GLY A 197 -14.74 21.63 -12.29
N ALA A 198 -14.11 22.01 -11.15
CA ALA A 198 -12.83 21.46 -10.75
C ALA A 198 -13.01 20.08 -10.08
N ALA A 199 -12.72 19.03 -10.81
CA ALA A 199 -12.70 17.67 -10.31
C ALA A 199 -11.32 17.03 -10.50
N THR A 200 -10.97 16.10 -9.61
CA THR A 200 -9.80 15.22 -9.76
C THR A 200 -10.26 13.79 -9.61
N ASN A 201 -9.99 12.99 -10.62
CA ASN A 201 -10.24 11.55 -10.60
C ASN A 201 -8.96 10.80 -10.21
N VAL A 202 -9.08 9.82 -9.33
CA VAL A 202 -8.00 8.98 -8.83
C VAL A 202 -8.38 7.52 -9.08
N ASP A 203 -7.62 6.82 -9.90
CA ASP A 203 -7.73 5.37 -10.07
C ASP A 203 -7.12 4.67 -8.86
N MET A 204 -7.92 3.94 -8.11
CA MET A 204 -7.48 3.28 -6.89
C MET A 204 -6.46 2.16 -7.14
N ASN A 205 -6.44 1.56 -8.31
CA ASN A 205 -5.42 0.54 -8.62
C ASN A 205 -3.99 1.09 -8.55
N ASN A 206 -3.82 2.41 -8.75
CA ASN A 206 -2.52 3.09 -8.71
C ASN A 206 -2.19 3.68 -7.32
N VAL A 207 -3.12 3.67 -6.37
CA VAL A 207 -3.01 4.39 -5.09
C VAL A 207 -3.09 3.46 -3.88
N VAL A 208 -3.70 2.27 -4.04
CA VAL A 208 -3.75 1.28 -2.95
C VAL A 208 -2.35 0.94 -2.49
N MET A 209 -2.06 1.25 -1.22
CA MET A 209 -0.76 1.00 -0.59
C MET A 209 -0.88 -0.15 0.41
N PRO A 210 -0.06 -1.21 0.31
CA PRO A 210 -0.01 -2.26 1.31
C PRO A 210 0.28 -1.70 2.70
N GLY A 211 -0.45 -2.18 3.70
CA GLY A 211 -0.25 -1.75 5.09
C GLY A 211 -0.95 -0.44 5.48
N VAL A 212 -1.56 0.27 4.55
CA VAL A 212 -2.39 1.46 4.81
C VAL A 212 -3.86 1.07 4.68
N PRO A 213 -4.60 0.93 5.76
CA PRO A 213 -5.98 0.43 5.72
C PRO A 213 -7.02 1.51 5.44
N SER A 214 -6.66 2.78 5.64
CA SER A 214 -7.59 3.91 5.51
C SER A 214 -7.53 4.51 4.12
N ILE A 215 -8.69 4.56 3.45
CA ILE A 215 -8.87 5.21 2.14
C ILE A 215 -8.41 6.67 2.20
N ASP A 216 -8.72 7.34 3.30
CA ASP A 216 -8.39 8.74 3.54
C ASP A 216 -6.88 8.98 3.51
N GLN A 217 -6.10 8.10 4.16
CA GLN A 217 -4.64 8.18 4.19
C GLN A 217 -4.04 7.92 2.79
N MET A 218 -4.64 7.02 2.01
CA MET A 218 -4.19 6.74 0.63
C MET A 218 -4.35 7.94 -0.29
N LEU A 219 -5.28 8.85 -0.01
CA LEU A 219 -5.49 10.07 -0.80
C LEU A 219 -4.50 11.20 -0.47
N GLN A 220 -3.70 11.04 0.60
CA GLN A 220 -2.72 12.06 1.02
C GLN A 220 -1.67 12.30 -0.07
N GLY A 221 -1.53 13.54 -0.52
CA GLY A 221 -0.58 13.94 -1.56
C GLY A 221 -0.98 13.56 -2.98
N VAL A 222 -2.08 12.80 -3.18
CA VAL A 222 -2.55 12.36 -4.50
C VAL A 222 -3.47 13.40 -5.14
N VAL A 223 -4.30 14.05 -4.32
CA VAL A 223 -5.31 15.02 -4.82
C VAL A 223 -4.84 16.45 -4.59
N PRO A 224 -4.54 17.24 -5.65
CA PRO A 224 -4.12 18.63 -5.50
C PRO A 224 -5.19 19.47 -4.79
N GLY A 225 -4.80 20.25 -3.78
CA GLY A 225 -5.71 21.11 -3.01
C GLY A 225 -6.54 20.38 -1.96
N MET A 226 -6.26 19.11 -1.67
CA MET A 226 -6.78 18.37 -0.55
C MET A 226 -5.70 18.21 0.53
N LEU A 227 -6.05 18.55 1.75
CA LEU A 227 -5.20 18.37 2.93
C LEU A 227 -5.73 17.19 3.74
N VAL A 228 -4.91 16.19 3.95
CA VAL A 228 -5.18 15.05 4.83
C VAL A 228 -4.23 15.16 6.02
N THR A 229 -4.76 15.31 7.22
CA THR A 229 -3.98 15.48 8.44
C THR A 229 -4.24 14.32 9.38
N ASN A 230 -3.22 13.50 9.61
CA ASN A 230 -3.26 12.48 10.64
C ASN A 230 -3.06 13.15 12.01
N THR A 231 -4.10 13.17 12.81
CA THR A 231 -4.09 13.80 14.14
C THR A 231 -3.72 12.83 15.26
N SER A 232 -3.77 11.53 14.97
CA SER A 232 -3.46 10.47 15.93
C SER A 232 -2.69 9.33 15.23
N GLY A 233 -1.78 8.69 15.97
CA GLY A 233 -1.10 7.45 15.56
C GLY A 233 -1.84 6.19 16.01
N LEU A 234 -3.02 6.31 16.61
CA LEU A 234 -3.80 5.18 17.08
C LEU A 234 -4.40 4.41 15.91
N VAL A 235 -4.41 3.10 16.03
CA VAL A 235 -5.06 2.22 15.06
C VAL A 235 -6.56 2.51 15.07
N GLY A 236 -7.14 2.57 13.88
CA GLY A 236 -8.54 2.89 13.71
C GLY A 236 -8.89 4.38 13.74
N ALA A 237 -7.95 5.26 14.04
CA ALA A 237 -8.18 6.69 13.97
C ALA A 237 -8.36 7.17 12.53
N SER A 238 -9.38 8.00 12.29
CA SER A 238 -9.62 8.61 10.99
C SER A 238 -8.88 9.95 10.87
N PRO A 239 -8.16 10.20 9.77
CA PRO A 239 -7.53 11.49 9.53
C PRO A 239 -8.58 12.58 9.27
N LYS A 240 -8.23 13.84 9.53
CA LYS A 240 -9.05 14.99 9.17
C LYS A 240 -8.77 15.38 7.71
N ILE A 241 -9.82 15.47 6.90
CA ILE A 241 -9.74 15.84 5.50
C ILE A 241 -10.33 17.25 5.28
N ARG A 242 -9.63 18.03 4.48
CA ARG A 242 -10.11 19.36 4.02
C ARG A 242 -9.86 19.50 2.52
N VAL A 243 -10.87 20.00 1.81
CA VAL A 243 -10.78 20.29 0.37
C VAL A 243 -10.86 21.81 0.18
N ARG A 244 -9.79 22.42 -0.37
CA ARG A 244 -9.68 23.88 -0.66
C ARG A 244 -9.90 24.83 0.54
N GLY A 245 -9.69 24.36 1.77
CA GLY A 245 -9.85 25.19 2.97
C GLY A 245 -11.19 24.99 3.66
N THR A 246 -11.55 25.92 4.55
CA THR A 246 -12.76 25.83 5.38
C THR A 246 -13.83 26.81 4.89
N ALA A 247 -14.99 26.29 4.54
CA ALA A 247 -16.15 27.13 4.17
C ALA A 247 -16.97 27.60 5.39
N THR A 248 -16.74 27.00 6.57
CA THR A 248 -17.48 27.31 7.81
C THR A 248 -16.53 27.34 9.01
N LEU A 249 -16.81 28.24 9.97
CA LEU A 249 -16.08 28.34 11.22
C LEU A 249 -16.70 27.49 12.33
N LEU A 250 -18.02 27.28 12.30
CA LEU A 250 -18.78 26.64 13.38
C LEU A 250 -19.38 25.28 13.00
N GLY A 251 -19.34 24.90 11.72
CA GLY A 251 -19.87 23.62 11.23
C GLY A 251 -18.79 22.58 10.98
N THR A 252 -19.22 21.38 10.55
CA THR A 252 -18.31 20.34 10.06
C THR A 252 -17.50 20.86 8.88
N GLN A 253 -16.19 20.71 8.94
CA GLN A 253 -15.25 21.16 7.91
C GLN A 253 -14.86 20.04 6.95
N GLU A 254 -15.40 18.84 7.14
CA GLU A 254 -15.10 17.67 6.35
C GLU A 254 -15.96 17.62 5.07
N PRO A 255 -15.42 17.06 3.97
CA PRO A 255 -16.15 16.87 2.74
C PRO A 255 -17.24 15.79 2.89
N VAL A 256 -18.26 15.86 2.05
CA VAL A 256 -19.31 14.83 2.01
C VAL A 256 -18.81 13.62 1.22
N TRP A 257 -18.99 12.43 1.79
CA TRP A 257 -18.72 11.17 1.11
C TRP A 257 -19.95 10.65 0.37
N VAL A 258 -19.76 10.22 -0.86
CA VAL A 258 -20.80 9.62 -1.72
C VAL A 258 -20.25 8.31 -2.26
N VAL A 259 -20.95 7.22 -2.04
CA VAL A 259 -20.57 5.89 -2.56
C VAL A 259 -21.65 5.42 -3.53
N ASP A 260 -21.28 5.19 -4.78
CA ASP A 260 -22.18 4.78 -5.88
C ASP A 260 -23.47 5.62 -5.94
N GLY A 261 -23.34 6.94 -5.79
CA GLY A 261 -24.46 7.89 -5.83
C GLY A 261 -25.21 8.08 -4.50
N VAL A 262 -24.89 7.32 -3.45
CA VAL A 262 -25.54 7.42 -2.14
C VAL A 262 -24.68 8.22 -1.17
N ILE A 263 -25.24 9.32 -0.64
CA ILE A 263 -24.56 10.13 0.38
C ILE A 263 -24.40 9.31 1.65
N GLN A 264 -23.16 9.20 2.11
CA GLN A 264 -22.83 8.53 3.37
C GLN A 264 -22.93 9.52 4.54
N ARG A 265 -23.28 8.99 5.71
CA ARG A 265 -23.34 9.77 6.97
C ARG A 265 -22.23 9.25 7.87
N ASP A 266 -21.57 10.18 8.56
CA ASP A 266 -20.62 9.80 9.59
C ASP A 266 -21.34 9.05 10.71
N PRO A 267 -20.73 7.98 11.25
CA PRO A 267 -21.25 7.32 12.42
C PRO A 267 -21.28 8.35 13.57
N GLN A 268 -22.47 8.59 14.11
CA GLN A 268 -22.60 9.50 15.26
C GLN A 268 -22.46 8.66 16.53
N PRO A 269 -21.38 8.78 17.29
CA PRO A 269 -21.14 7.95 18.47
C PRO A 269 -22.11 8.24 19.62
N PHE A 270 -22.80 9.42 19.61
CA PHE A 270 -23.72 9.81 20.68
C PHE A 270 -24.92 10.58 20.14
N ASN A 271 -26.09 10.34 20.74
CA ASN A 271 -27.21 11.24 20.64
C ASN A 271 -26.88 12.53 21.39
N SER A 272 -26.93 13.66 20.70
CA SER A 272 -26.65 15.00 21.22
C SER A 272 -27.58 15.48 22.35
N SER A 273 -28.43 14.62 22.88
CA SER A 273 -29.38 14.89 23.94
C SER A 273 -28.85 14.63 25.35
N ASP A 274 -27.73 13.94 25.51
CA ASP A 274 -27.11 13.77 26.81
C ASP A 274 -26.23 14.98 27.15
N ASN A 275 -26.81 15.88 27.90
CA ASN A 275 -26.23 17.13 28.46
C ASN A 275 -25.08 16.85 29.46
N THR A 276 -24.16 15.99 29.15
CA THR A 276 -22.95 15.79 29.94
C THR A 276 -21.82 16.61 29.36
N ASN A 277 -21.12 17.34 30.23
CA ASN A 277 -20.06 18.33 30.00
C ASN A 277 -18.80 17.80 29.25
N PHE A 278 -18.95 17.12 28.15
CA PHE A 278 -17.91 16.47 27.36
C PHE A 278 -17.43 17.30 26.15
N SER A 279 -17.42 18.63 26.26
CA SER A 279 -17.17 19.49 25.10
C SER A 279 -15.73 19.48 24.57
N ALA A 280 -14.75 18.95 25.28
CA ALA A 280 -13.36 18.91 24.81
C ALA A 280 -12.95 17.57 24.13
N ASP A 281 -13.72 16.51 24.33
CA ASP A 281 -13.26 15.15 24.08
C ASP A 281 -14.03 14.42 22.98
N ILE A 282 -15.07 15.06 22.46
CA ILE A 282 -15.92 14.50 21.38
C ILE A 282 -15.09 14.26 20.12
N ASP A 283 -14.08 15.06 19.86
CA ASP A 283 -13.24 14.93 18.66
C ASP A 283 -12.34 13.69 18.73
N ASP A 284 -11.81 13.31 19.88
CA ASP A 284 -10.97 12.12 20.04
C ASP A 284 -11.80 10.85 19.92
N ILE A 285 -13.01 10.85 20.50
CA ILE A 285 -13.94 9.73 20.39
C ILE A 285 -14.47 9.58 18.96
N LYS A 286 -14.75 10.68 18.28
CA LYS A 286 -15.15 10.67 16.87
C LYS A 286 -14.06 10.09 15.96
N GLN A 287 -12.79 10.37 16.25
CA GLN A 287 -11.68 9.81 15.48
C GLN A 287 -11.64 8.28 15.55
N LEU A 288 -11.92 7.68 16.69
CA LEU A 288 -11.96 6.22 16.86
C LEU A 288 -13.24 5.59 16.30
N ALA A 289 -14.34 6.32 16.23
CA ALA A 289 -15.59 5.84 15.66
C ALA A 289 -15.49 5.56 14.15
N GLY A 290 -14.47 6.11 13.51
CA GLY A 290 -14.28 6.03 12.06
C GLY A 290 -15.07 7.09 11.31
N ASN A 291 -14.90 7.16 10.01
CA ASN A 291 -15.61 8.07 9.12
C ASN A 291 -16.76 7.37 8.37
N ALA A 292 -17.48 8.12 7.54
CA ALA A 292 -18.62 7.67 6.75
C ALA A 292 -18.35 6.46 5.84
N ILE A 293 -17.08 6.20 5.47
CA ILE A 293 -16.67 5.11 4.57
C ILE A 293 -15.82 4.02 5.23
N SER A 294 -15.68 4.03 6.55
CA SER A 294 -14.89 3.02 7.28
C SER A 294 -15.37 1.59 7.08
N TRP A 295 -16.59 1.42 6.56
CA TRP A 295 -17.18 0.12 6.21
C TRP A 295 -16.71 -0.42 4.86
N LEU A 296 -16.05 0.40 4.03
CA LEU A 296 -15.69 0.05 2.65
C LEU A 296 -14.24 -0.43 2.59
N ASN A 297 -14.02 -1.59 1.94
CA ASN A 297 -12.69 -2.10 1.69
C ASN A 297 -12.04 -1.32 0.52
N PRO A 298 -10.81 -0.79 0.67
CA PRO A 298 -10.10 -0.13 -0.43
C PRO A 298 -9.97 -0.97 -1.70
N ASN A 299 -9.86 -2.30 -1.57
CA ASN A 299 -9.77 -3.22 -2.71
C ASN A 299 -11.07 -3.32 -3.54
N ASP A 300 -12.20 -2.88 -2.99
CA ASP A 300 -13.49 -2.84 -3.71
C ASP A 300 -13.73 -1.54 -4.45
N ILE A 301 -12.84 -0.56 -4.32
CA ILE A 301 -12.95 0.74 -4.98
C ILE A 301 -12.31 0.67 -6.36
N GLU A 302 -13.00 1.19 -7.36
CA GLU A 302 -12.49 1.39 -8.72
C GLU A 302 -11.80 2.74 -8.84
N SER A 303 -12.51 3.81 -8.46
CA SER A 303 -12.01 5.18 -8.54
C SER A 303 -12.61 6.09 -7.47
N ILE A 304 -11.90 7.18 -7.20
CA ILE A 304 -12.37 8.25 -6.32
C ILE A 304 -12.30 9.56 -7.09
N THR A 305 -13.44 10.26 -7.20
CA THR A 305 -13.52 11.58 -7.81
C THR A 305 -13.75 12.64 -6.73
N VAL A 306 -12.84 13.60 -6.62
CA VAL A 306 -12.95 14.70 -5.67
C VAL A 306 -13.47 15.95 -6.37
N LEU A 307 -14.68 16.37 -6.01
CA LEU A 307 -15.34 17.58 -6.50
C LEU A 307 -15.00 18.73 -5.57
N LYS A 308 -14.34 19.76 -6.10
CA LYS A 308 -13.65 20.76 -5.27
C LYS A 308 -14.32 22.12 -5.22
N ASP A 309 -15.08 22.50 -6.24
CA ASP A 309 -15.71 23.82 -6.32
C ASP A 309 -17.24 23.79 -6.24
N ALA A 310 -17.83 24.96 -6.07
CA ALA A 310 -19.27 25.11 -5.89
C ALA A 310 -20.07 24.64 -7.12
N SER A 311 -19.52 24.79 -8.34
CA SER A 311 -20.19 24.34 -9.56
C SER A 311 -20.26 22.82 -9.61
N ALA A 312 -19.17 22.15 -9.19
CA ALA A 312 -19.09 20.70 -9.13
C ALA A 312 -19.97 20.10 -8.01
N THR A 313 -20.07 20.81 -6.87
CA THR A 313 -20.77 20.32 -5.68
C THR A 313 -22.22 20.74 -5.56
N ALA A 314 -22.71 21.65 -6.42
CA ALA A 314 -24.07 22.22 -6.40
C ALA A 314 -25.18 21.14 -6.38
N ILE A 315 -24.97 20.02 -7.06
CA ILE A 315 -25.90 18.89 -7.13
C ILE A 315 -26.16 18.24 -5.76
N TYR A 316 -25.22 18.41 -4.81
CA TYR A 316 -25.32 17.86 -3.45
C TYR A 316 -25.83 18.87 -2.40
N GLY A 317 -26.12 20.11 -2.83
CA GLY A 317 -26.70 21.16 -2.02
C GLY A 317 -25.72 21.74 -0.96
N SER A 318 -26.28 22.39 0.07
CA SER A 318 -25.51 23.13 1.07
C SER A 318 -24.56 22.27 1.92
N LYS A 319 -24.84 20.98 2.06
CA LYS A 319 -23.96 20.05 2.80
C LYS A 319 -22.58 19.87 2.12
N ALA A 320 -22.52 20.12 0.81
CA ALA A 320 -21.31 19.94 0.01
C ALA A 320 -20.42 21.19 -0.07
N ALA A 321 -20.63 22.17 0.81
CA ALA A 321 -19.86 23.42 0.83
C ALA A 321 -18.34 23.19 1.04
N ASN A 322 -17.95 22.11 1.72
CA ASN A 322 -16.57 21.73 1.98
C ASN A 322 -15.99 20.74 0.93
N GLY A 323 -16.69 20.53 -0.19
CA GLY A 323 -16.34 19.57 -1.22
C GLY A 323 -17.08 18.24 -1.10
N VAL A 324 -16.97 17.43 -2.15
CA VAL A 324 -17.58 16.08 -2.21
C VAL A 324 -16.53 15.09 -2.69
N ILE A 325 -16.45 13.95 -2.02
CA ILE A 325 -15.61 12.82 -2.42
C ILE A 325 -16.54 11.70 -2.89
N VAL A 326 -16.55 11.47 -4.20
CA VAL A 326 -17.37 10.44 -4.85
C VAL A 326 -16.53 9.18 -5.01
N VAL A 327 -16.98 8.10 -4.42
CA VAL A 327 -16.36 6.77 -4.49
C VAL A 327 -17.18 5.91 -5.44
N THR A 328 -16.51 5.34 -6.44
CA THR A 328 -17.10 4.35 -7.35
C THR A 328 -16.56 2.97 -6.99
N THR A 329 -17.46 2.03 -6.73
CA THR A 329 -17.07 0.66 -6.42
C THR A 329 -16.87 -0.17 -7.68
N LYS A 330 -15.99 -1.19 -7.60
CA LYS A 330 -15.76 -2.15 -8.68
C LYS A 330 -17.02 -2.91 -8.99
N LYS A 331 -17.42 -2.92 -10.27
CA LYS A 331 -18.56 -3.69 -10.77
C LYS A 331 -18.08 -5.01 -11.38
N ALA A 332 -18.97 -5.98 -11.43
CA ALA A 332 -18.72 -7.20 -12.18
C ALA A 332 -18.68 -6.92 -13.68
N LYS A 333 -17.80 -7.63 -14.39
CA LYS A 333 -17.78 -7.61 -15.86
C LYS A 333 -18.48 -8.85 -16.40
N ILE A 334 -19.06 -8.74 -17.59
CA ILE A 334 -19.63 -9.87 -18.33
C ILE A 334 -18.51 -10.88 -18.58
N GLY A 335 -18.74 -12.14 -18.25
CA GLY A 335 -17.77 -13.20 -18.48
C GLY A 335 -17.81 -14.31 -17.43
N LYS A 336 -16.77 -15.16 -17.48
CA LYS A 336 -16.61 -16.27 -16.53
C LYS A 336 -16.41 -15.75 -15.10
N ILE A 337 -16.83 -16.53 -14.14
CA ILE A 337 -16.60 -16.25 -12.73
C ILE A 337 -15.10 -16.16 -12.48
N SER A 338 -14.68 -15.05 -11.89
CA SER A 338 -13.31 -14.81 -11.42
C SER A 338 -13.29 -14.72 -9.90
N VAL A 339 -12.29 -15.31 -9.28
CA VAL A 339 -12.04 -15.23 -7.84
C VAL A 339 -10.71 -14.53 -7.65
N ASN A 340 -10.72 -13.46 -6.86
CA ASN A 340 -9.52 -12.71 -6.50
C ASN A 340 -9.31 -12.80 -5.00
N TYR A 341 -8.08 -13.07 -4.59
CA TYR A 341 -7.64 -13.01 -3.21
C TYR A 341 -6.54 -11.95 -3.08
N SER A 342 -6.63 -11.10 -2.06
CA SER A 342 -5.60 -10.15 -1.65
C SER A 342 -5.28 -10.37 -0.19
N GLY A 343 -4.00 -10.46 0.14
CA GLY A 343 -3.52 -10.58 1.51
C GLY A 343 -2.41 -9.57 1.75
N ASP A 344 -2.60 -8.69 2.73
CA ASP A 344 -1.64 -7.66 3.11
C ASP A 344 -1.11 -7.93 4.50
N PHE A 345 0.21 -7.80 4.68
CA PHE A 345 0.89 -8.00 5.96
C PHE A 345 1.84 -6.84 6.20
N SER A 346 1.80 -6.27 7.40
CA SER A 346 2.71 -5.20 7.77
C SER A 346 3.23 -5.35 9.21
N ILE A 347 4.45 -4.91 9.43
CA ILE A 347 5.11 -4.92 10.73
C ILE A 347 5.50 -3.48 11.07
N GLY A 348 4.98 -2.97 12.20
CA GLY A 348 5.36 -1.70 12.77
C GLY A 348 6.44 -1.89 13.82
N GLN A 349 7.40 -0.99 13.89
CA GLN A 349 8.39 -0.97 14.96
C GLN A 349 7.98 0.00 16.06
N ARG A 350 8.06 -0.45 17.31
CA ARG A 350 7.81 0.42 18.46
C ARG A 350 8.76 1.61 18.49
N PRO A 351 8.34 2.76 19.01
CA PRO A 351 9.23 3.88 19.26
C PRO A 351 10.33 3.48 20.26
N ARG A 352 11.48 4.13 20.15
CA ARG A 352 12.67 3.88 20.98
C ARG A 352 13.31 5.21 21.37
N TYR A 353 13.90 5.30 22.55
CA TYR A 353 14.59 6.52 23.00
C TYR A 353 15.67 7.00 22.02
N GLY A 354 16.35 6.09 21.32
CA GLY A 354 17.35 6.47 20.30
C GLY A 354 16.81 7.25 19.10
N LEU A 355 15.48 7.40 18.95
CA LEU A 355 14.86 8.27 17.95
C LEU A 355 14.68 9.70 18.44
N TYR A 356 14.86 9.95 19.73
CA TYR A 356 14.61 11.23 20.39
C TYR A 356 15.83 11.64 21.19
N ASP A 357 16.12 12.92 21.24
CA ASP A 357 17.17 13.50 22.08
C ASP A 357 16.59 13.80 23.47
N LEU A 358 16.45 12.75 24.28
CA LEU A 358 15.87 12.81 25.63
C LEU A 358 16.90 12.40 26.68
N MET A 359 16.90 13.11 27.80
CA MET A 359 17.78 12.83 28.93
C MET A 359 17.61 11.40 29.44
N ASN A 360 18.71 10.73 29.74
CA ASN A 360 18.73 9.52 30.55
C ASN A 360 18.53 9.84 32.04
N SER A 361 18.47 8.82 32.89
CA SER A 361 18.22 9.02 34.33
C SER A 361 19.32 9.80 35.02
N GLN A 362 20.57 9.52 34.68
CA GLN A 362 21.74 10.20 35.27
C GLN A 362 21.76 11.68 34.87
N GLU A 363 21.57 11.96 33.58
CA GLU A 363 21.50 13.33 33.05
C GLU A 363 20.35 14.13 33.69
N PHE A 364 19.19 13.51 33.84
CA PHE A 364 18.02 14.15 34.48
C PHE A 364 18.29 14.47 35.97
N MET A 365 18.86 13.51 36.70
CA MET A 365 19.15 13.72 38.12
C MET A 365 20.23 14.80 38.33
N GLN A 366 21.24 14.80 37.46
CA GLN A 366 22.28 15.84 37.48
C GLN A 366 21.69 17.20 37.10
N PHE A 367 20.90 17.30 36.05
CA PHE A 367 20.23 18.53 35.61
C PHE A 367 19.30 19.10 36.69
N SER A 368 18.53 18.24 37.37
CA SER A 368 17.68 18.62 38.49
C SER A 368 18.49 19.21 39.65
N LYS A 369 19.70 18.70 39.92
CA LYS A 369 20.61 19.20 40.93
C LYS A 369 21.23 20.53 40.51
N GLU A 370 21.66 20.68 39.26
CA GLU A 370 22.24 21.92 38.71
C GLU A 370 21.22 23.08 38.74
N ILE A 371 19.95 22.82 38.38
CA ILE A 371 18.89 23.83 38.50
C ILE A 371 18.78 24.39 39.93
N TYR A 372 18.85 23.50 40.92
CA TYR A 372 18.80 23.93 42.33
C TYR A 372 20.05 24.72 42.72
N GLU A 373 21.24 24.26 42.39
CA GLU A 373 22.51 24.90 42.69
C GLU A 373 22.65 26.29 42.06
N GLU A 374 22.19 26.44 40.81
CA GLU A 374 22.15 27.72 40.08
C GLU A 374 21.02 28.64 40.53
N ARG A 375 20.20 28.24 41.50
CA ARG A 375 19.04 28.98 41.99
C ARG A 375 18.10 29.46 40.89
N ARG A 376 17.95 28.65 39.83
CA ARG A 376 17.00 28.97 38.75
C ARG A 376 15.58 28.87 39.27
N GLN A 377 14.79 29.92 38.98
CA GLN A 377 13.37 29.93 39.29
C GLN A 377 12.56 29.28 38.18
N TYR A 378 11.63 28.43 38.58
CA TYR A 378 10.62 27.96 37.65
C TYR A 378 9.63 29.08 37.32
N PRO A 379 9.02 29.08 36.10
CA PRO A 379 8.00 30.07 35.78
C PRO A 379 6.90 30.09 36.82
N SER A 380 6.46 31.29 37.18
CA SER A 380 5.39 31.47 38.17
C SER A 380 4.14 30.71 37.73
N GLY A 381 3.57 29.93 38.64
CA GLY A 381 2.41 29.08 38.36
C GLY A 381 2.72 27.65 37.89
N SER A 382 4.00 27.29 37.71
CA SER A 382 4.39 25.89 37.50
C SER A 382 4.16 25.09 38.78
N SER A 383 3.46 23.96 38.70
CA SER A 383 3.47 22.97 39.78
C SER A 383 4.74 22.17 39.62
N ILE A 384 5.68 22.38 40.50
CA ILE A 384 6.88 21.54 40.59
C ILE A 384 6.45 20.31 41.35
N LEU A 385 6.44 19.20 40.66
CA LEU A 385 6.36 17.92 41.34
C LEU A 385 7.74 17.63 41.91
N PRO A 386 7.84 17.14 43.14
CA PRO A 386 9.10 16.86 43.81
C PRO A 386 9.74 15.57 43.23
N ILE A 387 10.10 15.62 41.97
CA ILE A 387 10.76 14.55 41.23
C ILE A 387 12.22 14.94 41.01
N GLY A 388 13.12 14.01 41.16
CA GLY A 388 14.55 14.28 41.02
C GLY A 388 15.21 14.77 42.30
N PHE A 389 16.31 15.52 42.17
CA PHE A 389 17.10 16.00 43.31
C PHE A 389 16.29 16.86 44.28
N GLN A 390 15.46 17.76 43.77
CA GLN A 390 14.66 18.66 44.61
C GLN A 390 13.65 17.93 45.49
N GLY A 391 12.97 16.91 44.95
CA GLY A 391 12.05 16.10 45.73
C GLY A 391 12.73 15.32 46.83
N LEU A 392 13.94 14.82 46.59
CA LEU A 392 14.73 14.18 47.61
C LEU A 392 15.21 15.16 48.66
N LEU A 393 15.58 16.38 48.25
CA LEU A 393 15.99 17.45 49.16
C LEU A 393 14.84 17.90 50.06
N GLU A 394 13.62 18.04 49.54
CA GLU A 394 12.42 18.36 50.32
C GLU A 394 12.18 17.30 51.40
N LYS A 395 12.25 16.02 51.08
CA LYS A 395 12.14 14.92 52.06
C LYS A 395 13.21 14.96 53.12
N TYR A 396 14.45 15.32 52.76
CA TYR A 396 15.52 15.50 53.73
C TYR A 396 15.27 16.71 54.65
N LEU A 397 14.87 17.85 54.09
CA LEU A 397 14.60 19.05 54.85
C LEU A 397 13.36 18.92 55.75
N SER A 398 12.34 18.15 55.33
CA SER A 398 11.17 17.79 56.16
C SER A 398 11.48 16.72 57.23
N LYS A 399 12.72 16.19 57.25
CA LYS A 399 13.17 15.10 58.12
C LYS A 399 12.46 13.77 57.93
N GLU A 400 11.93 13.52 56.76
CA GLU A 400 11.33 12.23 56.37
C GLU A 400 12.40 11.21 56.08
N ILE A 401 13.55 11.65 55.57
CA ILE A 401 14.71 10.81 55.25
C ILE A 401 16.00 11.45 55.81
N THR A 402 17.02 10.61 56.08
CA THR A 402 18.34 11.07 56.45
C THR A 402 19.16 11.50 55.23
N LEU A 403 20.29 12.15 55.42
CA LEU A 403 21.20 12.52 54.34
C LEU A 403 21.73 11.30 53.58
N ASP A 404 22.04 10.24 54.31
CA ASP A 404 22.55 8.98 53.71
C ASP A 404 21.48 8.32 52.86
N GLU A 405 20.25 8.27 53.33
CA GLU A 405 19.09 7.76 52.53
C GLU A 405 18.83 8.65 51.32
N MET A 406 18.94 9.97 51.46
CA MET A 406 18.83 10.87 50.32
C MET A 406 19.84 10.58 49.24
N ASN A 407 21.13 10.39 49.64
CA ASN A 407 22.20 10.07 48.69
C ASN A 407 22.00 8.68 48.06
N GLN A 408 21.57 7.69 48.82
CA GLN A 408 21.27 6.35 48.30
C GLN A 408 20.10 6.40 47.29
N GLN A 409 19.03 7.08 47.60
CA GLN A 409 17.88 7.27 46.69
C GLN A 409 18.27 8.06 45.45
N TYR A 410 19.17 9.07 45.57
CA TYR A 410 19.70 9.77 44.41
C TYR A 410 20.41 8.85 43.45
N GLN A 411 21.33 8.02 43.96
CA GLN A 411 22.08 7.04 43.15
C GLN A 411 21.15 5.98 42.56
N TYR A 412 20.18 5.51 43.32
CA TYR A 412 19.16 4.58 42.84
C TYR A 412 18.38 5.14 41.67
N LEU A 413 17.83 6.36 41.78
CA LEU A 413 17.07 7.00 40.69
C LEU A 413 17.94 7.29 39.46
N ALA A 414 19.20 7.72 39.68
CA ALA A 414 20.14 7.96 38.59
C ALA A 414 20.49 6.69 37.79
N SER A 415 20.40 5.52 38.39
CA SER A 415 20.72 4.24 37.76
C SER A 415 19.54 3.58 37.01
N GLN A 416 18.30 4.02 37.20
CA GLN A 416 17.10 3.30 36.74
C GLN A 416 17.02 3.10 35.22
N ASN A 417 17.16 4.17 34.46
CA ASN A 417 17.04 4.15 32.98
C ASN A 417 15.80 3.42 32.45
N THR A 418 14.65 3.65 33.07
CA THR A 418 13.38 3.04 32.69
C THR A 418 13.08 3.27 31.20
N ASP A 419 12.86 2.21 30.45
CA ASP A 419 12.47 2.27 29.04
C ASP A 419 10.94 2.23 28.91
N TRP A 420 10.32 3.41 29.11
CA TRP A 420 8.85 3.56 28.99
C TRP A 420 8.35 3.16 27.62
N PHE A 421 9.10 3.41 26.52
CA PHE A 421 8.71 2.96 25.20
C PHE A 421 8.70 1.44 25.08
N LYS A 422 9.61 0.71 25.75
CA LYS A 422 9.58 -0.75 25.79
C LYS A 422 8.42 -1.29 26.63
N ILE A 423 8.09 -0.60 27.69
CA ILE A 423 7.02 -1.00 28.62
C ILE A 423 5.66 -0.79 28.00
N LEU A 424 5.41 0.37 27.40
CA LEU A 424 4.09 0.80 26.90
C LEU A 424 3.82 0.44 25.46
N PHE A 425 4.88 0.12 24.69
CA PHE A 425 4.77 -0.15 23.26
C PHE A 425 5.25 -1.56 22.92
N ARG A 426 4.83 -2.05 21.79
CA ARG A 426 5.21 -3.32 21.17
C ARG A 426 5.50 -3.14 19.70
N ASN A 427 6.24 -4.07 19.09
CA ASN A 427 6.22 -4.17 17.64
C ASN A 427 4.84 -4.68 17.22
N SER A 428 4.24 -4.02 16.24
CA SER A 428 2.93 -4.39 15.73
C SER A 428 3.03 -5.37 14.57
N PHE A 429 2.03 -6.24 14.44
CA PHE A 429 1.84 -7.09 13.28
C PHE A 429 0.39 -6.94 12.83
N ASN A 430 0.22 -6.44 11.61
CA ASN A 430 -1.08 -6.17 11.03
C ASN A 430 -1.27 -7.04 9.81
N HIS A 431 -2.48 -7.56 9.63
CA HIS A 431 -2.83 -8.32 8.45
C HIS A 431 -4.25 -8.04 7.98
N SER A 432 -4.43 -8.13 6.67
CA SER A 432 -5.72 -7.98 6.02
C SER A 432 -5.88 -9.06 4.95
N HIS A 433 -7.06 -9.62 4.85
CA HIS A 433 -7.42 -10.63 3.87
C HIS A 433 -8.70 -10.23 3.17
N SER A 434 -8.72 -10.26 1.86
CA SER A 434 -9.89 -9.94 1.05
C SER A 434 -10.10 -10.99 -0.02
N VAL A 435 -11.31 -11.51 -0.13
CA VAL A 435 -11.74 -12.42 -1.20
C VAL A 435 -12.86 -11.76 -1.97
N GLY A 436 -12.68 -11.64 -3.28
CA GLY A 436 -13.68 -11.11 -4.19
C GLY A 436 -14.06 -12.13 -5.25
N ILE A 437 -15.34 -12.34 -5.45
CA ILE A 437 -15.90 -13.17 -6.50
C ILE A 437 -16.69 -12.26 -7.44
N SER A 438 -16.42 -12.30 -8.72
CA SER A 438 -17.14 -11.49 -9.70
C SER A 438 -17.36 -12.25 -11.00
N GLY A 439 -18.50 -12.01 -11.64
CA GLY A 439 -18.85 -12.60 -12.93
C GLY A 439 -20.31 -12.36 -13.27
N GLY A 440 -20.74 -12.85 -14.40
CA GLY A 440 -22.13 -12.76 -14.83
C GLY A 440 -22.32 -12.75 -16.33
N SER A 441 -23.58 -12.66 -16.71
CA SER A 441 -24.04 -12.52 -18.10
C SER A 441 -24.47 -11.08 -18.36
N ASP A 442 -24.89 -10.84 -19.59
CA ASP A 442 -25.53 -9.57 -20.02
C ASP A 442 -26.77 -9.22 -19.19
N LYS A 443 -27.45 -10.22 -18.63
CA LYS A 443 -28.69 -10.02 -17.85
C LYS A 443 -28.43 -9.82 -16.38
N ILE A 444 -27.47 -10.54 -15.79
CA ILE A 444 -27.18 -10.47 -14.35
C ILE A 444 -25.66 -10.49 -14.17
N GLN A 445 -25.15 -9.51 -13.46
CA GLN A 445 -23.75 -9.40 -13.07
C GLN A 445 -23.68 -9.24 -11.56
N ASN A 446 -22.80 -9.98 -10.93
CA ASN A 446 -22.60 -9.89 -9.48
C ASN A 446 -21.12 -9.83 -9.14
N ARG A 447 -20.80 -8.94 -8.20
CA ARG A 447 -19.53 -8.91 -7.49
C ARG A 447 -19.82 -8.98 -5.99
N THR A 448 -19.27 -9.98 -5.34
CA THR A 448 -19.33 -10.14 -3.88
C THR A 448 -17.91 -10.18 -3.33
N SER A 449 -17.66 -9.43 -2.27
CA SER A 449 -16.40 -9.42 -1.55
C SER A 449 -16.60 -9.59 -0.06
N ILE A 450 -15.66 -10.27 0.57
CA ILE A 450 -15.57 -10.42 2.02
C ILE A 450 -14.15 -10.07 2.41
N SER A 451 -14.00 -9.27 3.47
CA SER A 451 -12.68 -8.92 4.00
C SER A 451 -12.63 -9.00 5.52
N PHE A 452 -11.46 -9.33 6.00
CA PHE A 452 -11.09 -9.34 7.40
C PHE A 452 -9.80 -8.55 7.56
N THR A 453 -9.78 -7.64 8.54
CA THR A 453 -8.59 -6.85 8.87
C THR A 453 -8.39 -6.89 10.37
N GLN A 454 -7.17 -7.23 10.79
CA GLN A 454 -6.73 -7.12 12.17
C GLN A 454 -5.50 -6.23 12.24
N GLN A 455 -5.57 -5.21 13.07
CA GLN A 455 -4.47 -4.29 13.33
C GLN A 455 -4.19 -4.23 14.81
N LYS A 456 -2.94 -4.43 15.17
CA LYS A 456 -2.44 -4.24 16.53
C LYS A 456 -1.60 -2.98 16.55
N GLY A 457 -2.01 -1.98 17.32
CA GLY A 457 -1.26 -0.75 17.47
C GLY A 457 0.10 -1.00 18.14
N GLU A 458 1.06 -0.12 17.86
CA GLU A 458 2.32 -0.10 18.58
C GLU A 458 2.13 0.18 20.07
N ALA A 459 1.17 1.03 20.44
CA ALA A 459 0.77 1.22 21.82
C ALA A 459 -0.06 0.02 22.31
N LYS A 460 0.34 -0.57 23.43
CA LYS A 460 -0.39 -1.71 24.03
C LYS A 460 -1.76 -1.27 24.50
N GLY A 461 -2.80 -2.04 24.17
CA GLY A 461 -4.20 -1.70 24.48
C GLY A 461 -4.92 -0.94 23.35
N ASN A 462 -4.26 -0.67 22.22
CA ASN A 462 -4.91 -0.14 21.03
C ASN A 462 -4.91 -1.17 19.91
N ASP A 463 -6.05 -1.76 19.66
CA ASP A 463 -6.25 -2.81 18.66
C ASP A 463 -7.50 -2.52 17.82
N MET A 464 -7.54 -3.01 16.59
CA MET A 464 -8.72 -2.92 15.73
C MET A 464 -8.96 -4.27 15.02
N THR A 465 -10.21 -4.68 15.02
CA THR A 465 -10.68 -5.81 14.22
C THR A 465 -11.85 -5.36 13.36
N SER A 466 -11.85 -5.70 12.08
CA SER A 466 -12.92 -5.35 11.14
C SER A 466 -13.27 -6.51 10.23
N PHE A 467 -14.57 -6.75 10.08
CA PHE A 467 -15.16 -7.63 9.09
C PHE A 467 -16.04 -6.81 8.16
N GLN A 468 -15.92 -7.03 6.86
CA GLN A 468 -16.70 -6.32 5.86
C GLN A 468 -17.19 -7.32 4.81
N ALA A 469 -18.44 -7.17 4.38
CA ALA A 469 -19.02 -7.95 3.30
C ALA A 469 -19.84 -7.01 2.40
N ASN A 470 -19.54 -7.05 1.10
CA ASN A 470 -20.22 -6.24 0.11
C ASN A 470 -20.67 -7.13 -1.04
N SER A 471 -21.88 -6.89 -1.54
CA SER A 471 -22.39 -7.55 -2.74
C SER A 471 -23.07 -6.53 -3.63
N ASN A 472 -22.55 -6.36 -4.84
CA ASN A 472 -23.10 -5.46 -5.85
C ASN A 472 -23.62 -6.30 -7.00
N THR A 473 -24.94 -6.25 -7.21
CA THR A 473 -25.64 -6.99 -8.28
C THR A 473 -26.30 -6.02 -9.23
N THR A 474 -25.97 -6.12 -10.50
CA THR A 474 -26.63 -5.39 -11.59
C THR A 474 -27.51 -6.36 -12.37
N ILE A 475 -28.79 -6.03 -12.50
CA ILE A 475 -29.79 -6.81 -13.26
C ILE A 475 -30.27 -5.95 -14.41
N ASN A 476 -30.03 -6.39 -15.63
CA ASN A 476 -30.52 -5.77 -16.85
C ASN A 476 -31.82 -6.45 -17.30
N TRP A 477 -32.94 -5.79 -17.09
CA TRP A 477 -34.24 -6.32 -17.48
C TRP A 477 -34.66 -5.72 -18.84
N GLY A 478 -34.24 -6.39 -19.90
CA GLY A 478 -34.39 -5.85 -21.26
C GLY A 478 -33.47 -4.65 -21.48
N GLU A 479 -33.83 -3.82 -22.48
CA GLU A 479 -33.05 -2.64 -22.85
C GLU A 479 -33.38 -1.37 -22.04
N LYS A 480 -34.41 -1.41 -21.20
CA LYS A 480 -35.01 -0.20 -20.59
C LYS A 480 -34.90 -0.13 -19.08
N LEU A 481 -34.63 -1.24 -18.39
CA LEU A 481 -34.60 -1.25 -16.93
C LEU A 481 -33.30 -1.89 -16.43
N ILE A 482 -32.54 -1.11 -15.70
CA ILE A 482 -31.34 -1.56 -14.97
C ILE A 482 -31.63 -1.43 -13.48
N VAL A 483 -31.49 -2.52 -12.76
CA VAL A 483 -31.63 -2.56 -11.30
C VAL A 483 -30.26 -2.84 -10.70
N ASN A 484 -29.80 -1.93 -9.86
CA ASN A 484 -28.59 -2.10 -9.08
C ASN A 484 -28.96 -2.37 -7.61
N LEU A 485 -28.53 -3.52 -7.09
CA LEU A 485 -28.73 -3.90 -5.70
C LEU A 485 -27.37 -3.93 -5.02
N LEU A 486 -27.19 -3.05 -4.03
CA LEU A 486 -26.00 -3.01 -3.19
C LEU A 486 -26.38 -3.50 -1.79
N LEU A 487 -25.81 -4.61 -1.38
CA LEU A 487 -25.90 -5.13 -0.01
C LEU A 487 -24.55 -4.94 0.67
N LYS A 488 -24.55 -4.39 1.88
CA LYS A 488 -23.35 -4.18 2.67
C LYS A 488 -23.55 -4.59 4.11
N GLY A 489 -22.51 -5.18 4.68
CA GLY A 489 -22.42 -5.47 6.10
C GLY A 489 -21.01 -5.18 6.59
N SER A 490 -20.89 -4.48 7.70
CA SER A 490 -19.62 -4.21 8.35
C SER A 490 -19.76 -4.30 9.85
N MET A 491 -18.74 -4.90 10.45
CA MET A 491 -18.55 -4.95 11.89
C MET A 491 -17.11 -4.49 12.17
N ARG A 492 -16.97 -3.47 12.98
CA ARG A 492 -15.67 -2.90 13.34
C ARG A 492 -15.63 -2.68 14.84
N GLU A 493 -14.59 -3.20 15.46
CA GLU A 493 -14.28 -3.06 16.88
C GLU A 493 -12.91 -2.41 17.03
N VAL A 494 -12.83 -1.38 17.85
CA VAL A 494 -11.60 -0.64 18.14
C VAL A 494 -11.47 -0.49 19.64
N ASP A 495 -10.37 -0.99 20.16
CA ASP A 495 -9.94 -0.75 21.53
C ASP A 495 -9.01 0.45 21.56
N GLY A 496 -9.19 1.31 22.53
CA GLY A 496 -8.42 2.52 22.74
C GLY A 496 -8.23 2.85 24.20
N PHE A 497 -7.69 4.01 24.47
CA PHE A 497 -7.39 4.47 25.81
C PHE A 497 -8.53 5.29 26.39
N ALA A 498 -8.64 5.29 27.72
CA ALA A 498 -9.50 6.21 28.42
C ALA A 498 -9.00 7.67 28.24
N TYR A 499 -9.93 8.60 28.37
CA TYR A 499 -9.59 10.02 28.31
C TYR A 499 -8.45 10.39 29.28
N GLY A 500 -7.50 11.18 28.77
CA GLY A 500 -6.32 11.61 29.53
C GLY A 500 -5.21 10.57 29.68
N VAL A 501 -5.41 9.34 29.16
CA VAL A 501 -4.39 8.29 29.12
C VAL A 501 -3.74 8.30 27.74
N ASP A 502 -2.52 8.82 27.66
CA ASP A 502 -1.74 8.87 26.42
C ASP A 502 -0.37 8.21 26.64
N PRO A 503 -0.19 6.97 26.20
CA PRO A 503 1.06 6.24 26.38
C PRO A 503 2.28 6.91 25.74
N PHE A 504 2.09 7.57 24.57
CA PHE A 504 3.20 8.23 23.89
C PHE A 504 3.63 9.49 24.64
N LYS A 505 2.68 10.35 24.99
CA LYS A 505 2.95 11.56 25.77
C LYS A 505 3.56 11.22 27.12
N TYR A 506 3.11 10.13 27.74
CA TYR A 506 3.68 9.68 29.01
C TYR A 506 5.13 9.20 28.81
N ALA A 507 5.42 8.30 27.86
CA ALA A 507 6.75 7.80 27.60
C ALA A 507 7.74 8.90 27.21
N TYR A 508 7.27 9.91 26.47
CA TYR A 508 8.09 11.03 26.02
C TYR A 508 8.41 12.02 27.13
N ASN A 509 7.43 12.34 28.01
CA ASN A 509 7.56 13.39 29.03
C ASN A 509 7.96 12.88 30.42
N THR A 510 7.82 11.58 30.69
CA THR A 510 8.13 11.02 31.99
C THR A 510 9.63 10.72 32.09
N SER A 511 10.24 11.20 33.17
CA SER A 511 11.65 10.93 33.44
C SER A 511 11.93 9.43 33.50
N ARG A 512 13.04 9.02 32.89
CA ARG A 512 13.54 7.64 32.95
C ARG A 512 14.07 7.24 34.33
N ALA A 513 14.27 8.22 35.22
CA ALA A 513 14.60 8.00 36.63
C ALA A 513 13.43 7.42 37.44
N ILE A 514 12.19 7.58 36.98
CA ILE A 514 11.01 7.00 37.62
C ILE A 514 10.94 5.52 37.27
N PRO A 515 11.00 4.61 38.26
CA PRO A 515 10.83 3.19 38.01
C PRO A 515 9.37 2.87 37.65
N ALA A 516 9.14 1.82 36.86
CA ALA A 516 7.81 1.33 36.55
C ALA A 516 7.24 0.44 37.67
N TYR A 517 8.14 -0.26 38.37
CA TYR A 517 7.85 -1.24 39.41
C TYR A 517 8.75 -1.01 40.61
N ASN A 518 8.24 -1.37 41.77
CA ASN A 518 9.02 -1.49 43.00
C ASN A 518 9.91 -2.75 42.95
N GLU A 519 10.82 -2.89 43.89
CA GLU A 519 11.72 -4.07 44.01
C GLU A 519 10.96 -5.40 44.22
N ASP A 520 9.78 -5.33 44.84
CA ASP A 520 8.87 -6.46 45.04
C ASP A 520 8.02 -6.81 43.83
N GLY A 521 8.16 -6.06 42.72
CA GLY A 521 7.40 -6.25 41.49
C GLY A 521 6.03 -5.57 41.48
N SER A 522 5.62 -4.91 42.56
CA SER A 522 4.42 -4.09 42.58
C SER A 522 4.58 -2.82 41.74
N LEU A 523 3.45 -2.21 41.31
CA LEU A 523 3.48 -0.97 40.54
C LEU A 523 4.05 0.17 41.37
N TYR A 524 4.99 0.91 40.80
CA TYR A 524 5.50 2.14 41.41
C TYR A 524 4.61 3.31 41.08
N TYR A 525 4.02 3.92 42.10
CA TYR A 525 3.18 5.11 41.97
C TYR A 525 3.99 6.38 42.23
N HIS A 526 3.89 7.33 41.31
CA HIS A 526 4.49 8.65 41.48
C HIS A 526 3.41 9.74 41.57
N GLU A 527 3.74 10.84 42.17
CA GLU A 527 2.85 11.98 42.26
C GLU A 527 2.64 12.65 40.90
N LYS A 528 1.39 12.98 40.60
CA LYS A 528 0.97 13.72 39.40
C LYS A 528 0.03 14.85 39.84
N SER A 529 0.19 16.02 39.24
CA SER A 529 -0.75 17.10 39.47
C SER A 529 -1.91 17.04 38.50
N GLY A 530 -3.12 17.09 39.00
CA GLY A 530 -4.34 17.29 38.23
C GLY A 530 -4.87 18.72 38.39
N GLN A 531 -5.60 19.19 37.39
CA GLN A 531 -6.29 20.47 37.42
C GLN A 531 -7.79 20.23 37.22
N ASN A 532 -8.62 20.69 38.12
CA ASN A 532 -10.06 20.64 37.91
C ASN A 532 -10.46 21.73 36.91
N SER A 533 -11.04 21.34 35.78
CA SER A 533 -11.45 22.27 34.71
C SER A 533 -12.47 23.35 35.14
N LYS A 534 -13.16 23.14 36.25
CA LYS A 534 -14.16 24.07 36.78
C LYS A 534 -13.64 25.01 37.86
N ALA A 535 -12.43 24.81 38.39
CA ALA A 535 -11.86 25.64 39.44
C ALA A 535 -10.43 26.03 39.08
N ILE A 536 -10.24 27.29 38.72
CA ILE A 536 -8.96 27.86 38.29
C ILE A 536 -7.84 27.69 39.35
N PHE A 537 -8.20 27.38 40.59
CA PHE A 537 -7.27 27.33 41.73
C PHE A 537 -7.14 25.95 42.41
N ASN A 538 -7.92 24.95 42.06
CA ASN A 538 -7.83 23.64 42.72
C ASN A 538 -6.92 22.70 41.90
N LYS A 539 -5.62 22.79 42.16
CA LYS A 539 -4.67 21.73 41.79
C LYS A 539 -4.71 20.69 42.90
N TYR A 540 -4.83 19.43 42.51
CA TYR A 540 -4.73 18.32 43.43
C TYR A 540 -3.58 17.41 43.00
N ILE A 541 -2.93 16.81 43.98
CA ILE A 541 -1.85 15.83 43.78
C ILE A 541 -2.44 14.45 44.02
N TYR A 542 -2.17 13.52 43.18
CA TYR A 542 -2.60 12.13 43.31
C TYR A 542 -1.52 11.18 42.85
N ASN A 543 -1.56 9.99 43.39
CA ASN A 543 -0.64 8.90 43.00
C ASN A 543 -1.08 8.33 41.68
N TYR A 544 -0.15 8.23 40.74
CA TYR A 544 -0.41 7.83 39.37
C TYR A 544 0.58 6.75 38.91
N ASN A 545 0.05 5.76 38.23
CA ASN A 545 0.85 4.81 37.46
C ASN A 545 0.10 4.53 36.14
N ILE A 546 0.73 4.78 35.00
CA ILE A 546 0.09 4.60 33.71
C ILE A 546 -0.28 3.14 33.42
N LEU A 547 0.45 2.16 33.94
CA LEU A 547 0.13 0.74 33.75
C LEU A 547 -1.17 0.39 34.47
N ASN A 548 -1.38 0.93 35.68
CA ASN A 548 -2.66 0.79 36.37
C ASN A 548 -3.83 1.37 35.56
N GLU A 549 -3.62 2.54 34.96
CA GLU A 549 -4.65 3.15 34.10
C GLU A 549 -4.94 2.30 32.87
N LEU A 550 -3.90 1.78 32.20
CA LEU A 550 -4.06 0.93 31.01
C LEU A 550 -4.74 -0.40 31.31
N ASP A 551 -4.50 -0.95 32.50
CA ASP A 551 -5.09 -2.25 32.90
C ASP A 551 -6.55 -2.13 33.38
N HIS A 552 -6.94 -0.97 33.94
CA HIS A 552 -8.24 -0.78 34.58
C HIS A 552 -9.16 0.18 33.85
N THR A 553 -8.65 0.91 32.84
CA THR A 553 -9.41 1.86 32.05
C THR A 553 -9.23 1.60 30.57
N GLY A 554 -10.21 1.94 29.77
CA GLY A 554 -10.13 1.80 28.32
C GLY A 554 -11.36 2.36 27.65
N SER A 555 -11.29 2.46 26.33
CA SER A 555 -12.44 2.75 25.50
C SER A 555 -12.61 1.62 24.48
N ASN A 556 -13.85 1.18 24.27
CA ASN A 556 -14.18 0.25 23.22
C ASN A 556 -15.22 0.88 22.31
N SER A 557 -14.94 0.94 21.03
CA SER A 557 -15.89 1.39 20.01
C SER A 557 -16.29 0.23 19.12
N ASN A 558 -17.57 -0.13 19.16
CA ASN A 558 -18.13 -1.20 18.34
C ASN A 558 -19.14 -0.60 17.36
N SER A 559 -18.81 -0.62 16.08
CA SER A 559 -19.64 -0.11 14.99
C SER A 559 -20.16 -1.26 14.12
N ARG A 560 -21.48 -1.30 13.89
CA ARG A 560 -22.12 -2.26 13.01
C ARG A 560 -22.96 -1.51 11.98
N ILE A 561 -22.73 -1.78 10.71
CA ILE A 561 -23.44 -1.16 9.59
C ILE A 561 -24.06 -2.25 8.74
N TRP A 562 -25.35 -2.12 8.45
CA TRP A 562 -26.09 -3.00 7.56
C TRP A 562 -26.87 -2.13 6.56
N GLY A 563 -26.90 -2.52 5.29
CA GLY A 563 -27.59 -1.79 4.26
C GLY A 563 -27.79 -2.57 2.97
#